data_1ec4b29e1a78fb141a43970631e9c5cc
#
_entry.id   1ec4b29e1a78fb141a43970631e9c5cc
#
_cell.length_a   1.000
_cell.length_b   1.000
_cell.length_c   1.000
_cell.angle_alpha   90.00
_cell.angle_beta   90.00
_cell.angle_gamma   90.00
#
_symmetry.space_group_name_H-M   'P 1'
#
loop_
_entity.id
_entity.type
_entity.pdbx_description
1 polymer ?
#
loop_
_entity_poly.entity_id
_entity_poly.type
_entity_poly.pdbx_seq_one_letter_code
_entity_poly.pdbx_strand_id
1 'polypeptide(L)'
;GLEAASSSSSTEAQHDWDTNLFFQTMQEKTGIAFSFTEYVSREAWTEAKTEMLAGEVAMPDMFFKAELTPQETLAFYEAGKLIDLRPYLAEYAPHAWALLEANPEWMEAVSLPDGAIVALPSINELTPNNTMWINKTWLDRLKMGVPTTAEELTEVLRQFRDRDMNQNGSRNDEVPLSFVSMWDLRFLAHAFGINADDYYLTEQDGKISEVLTTEENRAFLMWLHELYTEGLLDSQGFMAMRLVEAATSSSSSSNSNATAKYGVFFGATPQDVVGVNLASEYIALDPLVYNGQQVYRDFTGDLYRGTFAISSTCAEPEKLLQWVDYLYTDEGFLAAQVGKEGEDYDWNDDGTWAYARTAEEVVAMQGTNTIWTTSMPSYASAEIQMKMDDDATHALATELARVRQWEKRAMPLLYLTQEQMNRVTELQSGISTYAETRMAWFVAGDVELNDETWADFCAQVKALGIDEMVSIWQSTYDNAWHLDK
;
A
#
# COMPACT_ATOMS: atom_id res chain seq x y z
N GLY A 1 -9.28 -29.35 -19.22
CA GLY A 1 -8.67 -28.41 -18.29
C GLY A 1 -9.38 -27.07 -18.39
N LEU A 2 -9.35 -26.31 -17.30
CA LEU A 2 -9.89 -24.97 -17.28
C LEU A 2 -8.85 -23.99 -17.82
N GLU A 3 -9.28 -22.98 -18.56
CA GLU A 3 -8.40 -21.94 -19.10
C GLU A 3 -8.29 -20.79 -18.12
N ALA A 4 -7.05 -20.34 -17.84
CA ALA A 4 -6.76 -19.25 -16.94
C ALA A 4 -5.88 -18.20 -17.63
N ALA A 5 -6.21 -16.92 -17.47
CA ALA A 5 -5.36 -15.81 -17.86
C ALA A 5 -4.73 -15.18 -16.62
N SER A 6 -3.43 -14.91 -16.68
CA SER A 6 -2.64 -14.35 -15.59
C SER A 6 -1.72 -13.28 -16.11
N SER A 7 -1.51 -12.22 -15.32
CA SER A 7 -0.46 -11.23 -15.57
C SER A 7 0.75 -11.49 -14.68
N SER A 8 1.94 -11.10 -15.16
CA SER A 8 3.13 -10.97 -14.34
C SER A 8 3.72 -9.58 -14.50
N SER A 9 4.24 -9.01 -13.41
CA SER A 9 4.93 -7.73 -13.48
C SER A 9 6.35 -7.94 -14.04
N SER A 10 6.89 -6.91 -14.68
CA SER A 10 8.25 -6.93 -15.22
C SER A 10 9.34 -7.07 -14.14
N THR A 11 8.98 -6.96 -12.87
CA THR A 11 9.89 -7.10 -11.71
C THR A 11 9.89 -8.51 -11.13
N GLU A 12 8.97 -9.37 -11.56
CA GLU A 12 8.93 -10.77 -11.12
C GLU A 12 9.96 -11.60 -11.88
N ALA A 13 10.52 -12.61 -11.20
CA ALA A 13 11.35 -13.61 -11.86
C ALA A 13 10.57 -14.31 -12.98
N GLN A 14 11.26 -14.73 -14.03
CA GLN A 14 10.63 -15.54 -15.06
C GLN A 14 10.02 -16.80 -14.45
N HIS A 15 8.75 -17.02 -14.70
CA HIS A 15 7.99 -18.17 -14.21
C HIS A 15 7.20 -18.80 -15.34
N ASP A 16 6.79 -20.02 -15.10
CA ASP A 16 5.91 -20.81 -15.96
C ASP A 16 4.89 -21.50 -15.03
N TRP A 17 3.65 -21.04 -15.06
CA TRP A 17 2.62 -21.60 -14.19
C TRP A 17 2.28 -23.05 -14.52
N ASP A 18 2.47 -23.48 -15.76
CA ASP A 18 2.22 -24.87 -16.17
C ASP A 18 3.17 -25.86 -15.48
N THR A 19 4.38 -25.41 -15.10
CA THR A 19 5.39 -26.21 -14.39
C THR A 19 5.58 -25.84 -12.93
N ASN A 20 4.86 -24.84 -12.44
CA ASN A 20 4.95 -24.37 -11.06
C ASN A 20 4.49 -25.45 -10.07
N LEU A 21 5.29 -25.72 -9.03
CA LEU A 21 5.03 -26.80 -8.08
C LEU A 21 3.77 -26.59 -7.25
N PHE A 22 3.40 -25.34 -6.92
CA PHE A 22 2.16 -25.05 -6.22
C PHE A 22 0.94 -25.52 -7.04
N PHE A 23 0.88 -25.18 -8.32
CA PHE A 23 -0.21 -25.60 -9.17
C PHE A 23 -0.26 -27.11 -9.40
N GLN A 24 0.91 -27.76 -9.50
CA GLN A 24 0.99 -29.22 -9.58
C GLN A 24 0.46 -29.88 -8.31
N THR A 25 0.84 -29.38 -7.14
CA THR A 25 0.35 -29.86 -5.84
C THR A 25 -1.16 -29.64 -5.71
N MET A 26 -1.66 -28.48 -6.13
CA MET A 26 -3.09 -28.20 -6.14
C MET A 26 -3.86 -29.11 -7.13
N GLN A 27 -3.28 -29.43 -8.26
CA GLN A 27 -3.86 -30.39 -9.20
C GLN A 27 -3.99 -31.81 -8.59
N GLU A 28 -2.97 -32.26 -7.86
CA GLU A 28 -3.01 -33.54 -7.16
C GLU A 28 -4.09 -33.54 -6.05
N LYS A 29 -4.23 -32.42 -5.32
CA LYS A 29 -5.23 -32.27 -4.25
C LYS A 29 -6.66 -32.15 -4.75
N THR A 30 -6.89 -31.44 -5.83
CA THR A 30 -8.23 -31.01 -6.27
C THR A 30 -8.72 -31.72 -7.53
N GLY A 31 -7.81 -32.31 -8.28
CA GLY A 31 -8.10 -32.86 -9.63
C GLY A 31 -8.31 -31.78 -10.69
N ILE A 32 -8.08 -30.52 -10.38
CA ILE A 32 -8.24 -29.39 -11.31
C ILE A 32 -6.89 -29.04 -11.93
N ALA A 33 -6.80 -29.15 -13.25
CA ALA A 33 -5.66 -28.71 -14.04
C ALA A 33 -6.02 -27.47 -14.83
N PHE A 34 -5.09 -26.51 -14.88
CA PHE A 34 -5.23 -25.30 -15.66
C PHE A 34 -4.34 -25.32 -16.90
N SER A 35 -4.78 -24.66 -17.94
CA SER A 35 -3.95 -24.21 -19.06
C SER A 35 -3.82 -22.70 -18.94
N PHE A 36 -2.61 -22.23 -18.73
CA PHE A 36 -2.37 -20.80 -18.50
C PHE A 36 -2.01 -20.06 -19.79
N THR A 37 -2.61 -18.89 -19.97
CA THR A 37 -2.11 -17.85 -20.86
C THR A 37 -1.52 -16.74 -19.99
N GLU A 38 -0.21 -16.57 -20.07
CA GLU A 38 0.52 -15.60 -19.24
C GLU A 38 0.91 -14.36 -20.06
N TYR A 39 0.66 -13.20 -19.51
CA TYR A 39 0.99 -11.90 -20.11
C TYR A 39 2.14 -11.29 -19.33
N VAL A 40 3.31 -11.23 -19.94
CA VAL A 40 4.59 -10.87 -19.29
C VAL A 40 4.86 -9.36 -19.21
N SER A 41 3.99 -8.53 -19.79
CA SER A 41 4.07 -7.08 -19.65
C SER A 41 2.71 -6.48 -19.32
N ARG A 42 2.74 -5.34 -18.64
CA ARG A 42 1.53 -4.58 -18.31
C ARG A 42 0.79 -4.13 -19.58
N GLU A 43 1.53 -3.75 -20.60
CA GLU A 43 1.00 -3.31 -21.89
C GLU A 43 0.25 -4.46 -22.59
N ALA A 44 0.89 -5.63 -22.70
CA ALA A 44 0.28 -6.81 -23.31
C ALA A 44 -0.98 -7.26 -22.55
N TRP A 45 -0.96 -7.19 -21.22
CA TRP A 45 -2.12 -7.53 -20.40
C TRP A 45 -3.26 -6.52 -20.58
N THR A 46 -2.95 -5.22 -20.60
CA THR A 46 -3.95 -4.18 -20.85
C THR A 46 -4.58 -4.30 -22.23
N GLU A 47 -3.79 -4.60 -23.27
CA GLU A 47 -4.28 -4.85 -24.62
C GLU A 47 -5.21 -6.07 -24.66
N ALA A 48 -4.78 -7.17 -24.08
CA ALA A 48 -5.58 -8.40 -24.03
C ALA A 48 -6.93 -8.20 -23.32
N LYS A 49 -6.95 -7.49 -22.20
CA LYS A 49 -8.20 -7.14 -21.50
C LYS A 49 -9.13 -6.29 -22.38
N THR A 50 -8.57 -5.33 -23.10
CA THR A 50 -9.32 -4.48 -24.05
C THR A 50 -9.95 -5.31 -25.16
N GLU A 51 -9.19 -6.23 -25.77
CA GLU A 51 -9.66 -7.13 -26.81
C GLU A 51 -10.73 -8.11 -26.30
N MET A 52 -10.55 -8.66 -25.10
CA MET A 52 -11.54 -9.51 -24.44
C MET A 52 -12.85 -8.76 -24.19
N LEU A 53 -12.76 -7.52 -23.70
CA LEU A 53 -13.94 -6.68 -23.45
C LEU A 53 -14.66 -6.34 -24.77
N ALA A 54 -13.94 -6.08 -25.83
CA ALA A 54 -14.49 -5.84 -27.18
C ALA A 54 -15.08 -7.10 -27.84
N GLY A 55 -14.76 -8.29 -27.32
CA GLY A 55 -15.18 -9.56 -27.90
C GLY A 55 -14.33 -10.03 -29.09
N GLU A 56 -13.16 -9.46 -29.26
CA GLU A 56 -12.20 -9.81 -30.32
C GLU A 56 -11.39 -11.05 -29.98
N VAL A 57 -11.21 -11.32 -28.70
CA VAL A 57 -10.51 -12.48 -28.14
C VAL A 57 -11.43 -13.20 -27.15
N ALA A 58 -11.33 -14.54 -27.10
CA ALA A 58 -12.11 -15.35 -26.19
C ALA A 58 -11.78 -15.08 -24.72
N MET A 59 -12.81 -15.18 -23.86
CA MET A 59 -12.64 -15.09 -22.42
C MET A 59 -12.04 -16.40 -21.87
N PRO A 60 -11.09 -16.33 -20.92
CA PRO A 60 -10.69 -17.52 -20.16
C PRO A 60 -11.81 -17.93 -19.20
N ASP A 61 -11.72 -19.12 -18.60
CA ASP A 61 -12.64 -19.51 -17.52
C ASP A 61 -12.45 -18.68 -16.27
N MET A 62 -11.17 -18.38 -15.92
CA MET A 62 -10.85 -17.52 -14.80
C MET A 62 -9.73 -16.54 -15.11
N PHE A 63 -9.75 -15.43 -14.40
CA PHE A 63 -8.64 -14.52 -14.26
C PHE A 63 -7.95 -14.78 -12.92
N PHE A 64 -6.65 -14.99 -12.95
CA PHE A 64 -5.83 -15.24 -11.77
C PHE A 64 -4.63 -14.28 -11.75
N LYS A 65 -4.37 -13.62 -10.62
CA LYS A 65 -3.41 -12.51 -10.56
C LYS A 65 -3.72 -11.44 -11.61
N ALA A 66 -4.98 -11.10 -11.71
CA ALA A 66 -5.48 -10.42 -12.91
C ALA A 66 -5.23 -8.91 -12.91
N GLU A 67 -5.01 -8.30 -11.75
CA GLU A 67 -4.85 -6.84 -11.64
C GLU A 67 -5.93 -6.06 -12.41
N LEU A 68 -7.17 -6.55 -12.33
CA LEU A 68 -8.30 -5.83 -12.91
C LEU A 68 -8.48 -4.49 -12.17
N THR A 69 -8.45 -3.40 -12.92
CA THR A 69 -8.79 -2.10 -12.33
C THR A 69 -10.27 -2.06 -11.92
N PRO A 70 -10.67 -1.18 -11.01
CA PRO A 70 -12.10 -1.00 -10.71
C PRO A 70 -12.94 -0.70 -11.95
N GLN A 71 -12.40 0.09 -12.88
CA GLN A 71 -13.07 0.44 -14.14
C GLN A 71 -13.24 -0.77 -15.06
N GLU A 72 -12.20 -1.60 -15.17
CA GLU A 72 -12.24 -2.84 -15.95
C GLU A 72 -13.22 -3.85 -15.34
N THR A 73 -13.17 -4.02 -14.01
CA THR A 73 -14.11 -4.90 -13.28
C THR A 73 -15.54 -4.51 -13.54
N LEU A 74 -15.86 -3.23 -13.44
CA LEU A 74 -17.20 -2.70 -13.71
C LEU A 74 -17.59 -2.90 -15.19
N ALA A 75 -16.71 -2.58 -16.12
CA ALA A 75 -16.97 -2.70 -17.56
C ALA A 75 -17.20 -4.15 -18.00
N PHE A 76 -16.39 -5.09 -17.52
CA PHE A 76 -16.57 -6.53 -17.81
C PHE A 76 -17.89 -7.07 -17.25
N TYR A 77 -18.26 -6.63 -16.05
CA TYR A 77 -19.53 -7.01 -15.45
C TYR A 77 -20.73 -6.45 -16.22
N GLU A 78 -20.72 -5.16 -16.54
CA GLU A 78 -21.77 -4.51 -17.33
C GLU A 78 -21.91 -5.10 -18.74
N ALA A 79 -20.82 -5.59 -19.32
CA ALA A 79 -20.83 -6.30 -20.60
C ALA A 79 -21.32 -7.77 -20.47
N GLY A 80 -21.65 -8.23 -19.26
CA GLY A 80 -22.09 -9.61 -19.02
C GLY A 80 -20.99 -10.66 -19.18
N LYS A 81 -19.71 -10.29 -19.08
CA LYS A 81 -18.56 -11.16 -19.31
C LYS A 81 -17.97 -11.79 -18.05
N LEU A 82 -18.27 -11.22 -16.88
CA LEU A 82 -17.89 -11.77 -15.57
C LEU A 82 -19.14 -12.03 -14.75
N ILE A 83 -19.10 -13.09 -13.93
CA ILE A 83 -20.24 -13.46 -13.09
C ILE A 83 -20.21 -12.72 -11.74
N ASP A 84 -21.41 -12.52 -11.17
CA ASP A 84 -21.55 -12.14 -9.77
C ASP A 84 -21.25 -13.35 -8.88
N LEU A 85 -20.19 -13.27 -8.09
CA LEU A 85 -19.75 -14.33 -7.20
C LEU A 85 -20.54 -14.35 -5.88
N ARG A 86 -21.16 -13.24 -5.48
CA ARG A 86 -21.82 -13.10 -4.17
C ARG A 86 -22.77 -14.26 -3.85
N PRO A 87 -23.66 -14.71 -4.76
CA PRO A 87 -24.58 -15.81 -4.44
C PRO A 87 -23.92 -17.16 -4.16
N TYR A 88 -22.66 -17.31 -4.58
CA TYR A 88 -21.91 -18.58 -4.49
C TYR A 88 -20.93 -18.61 -3.31
N LEU A 89 -20.50 -17.44 -2.81
CA LEU A 89 -19.36 -17.36 -1.89
C LEU A 89 -19.59 -18.11 -0.58
N ALA A 90 -20.75 -17.95 0.06
CA ALA A 90 -21.03 -18.58 1.34
C ALA A 90 -20.93 -20.12 1.29
N GLU A 91 -21.33 -20.73 0.18
CA GLU A 91 -21.32 -22.19 0.01
C GLU A 91 -19.99 -22.70 -0.54
N TYR A 92 -19.43 -22.04 -1.56
CA TYR A 92 -18.28 -22.56 -2.31
C TYR A 92 -16.95 -21.90 -1.99
N ALA A 93 -16.95 -20.74 -1.33
CA ALA A 93 -15.76 -20.06 -0.85
C ALA A 93 -15.97 -19.51 0.59
N PRO A 94 -16.24 -20.39 1.57
CA PRO A 94 -16.64 -19.98 2.92
C PRO A 94 -15.56 -19.23 3.69
N HIS A 95 -14.29 -19.49 3.45
CA HIS A 95 -13.19 -18.77 4.11
C HIS A 95 -13.09 -17.33 3.61
N ALA A 96 -13.11 -17.13 2.28
CA ALA A 96 -13.15 -15.79 1.69
C ALA A 96 -14.40 -15.02 2.14
N TRP A 97 -15.55 -15.69 2.15
CA TRP A 97 -16.82 -15.08 2.58
C TRP A 97 -16.79 -14.64 4.04
N ALA A 98 -16.28 -15.51 4.94
CA ALA A 98 -16.18 -15.19 6.36
C ALA A 98 -15.30 -13.96 6.63
N LEU A 99 -14.19 -13.79 5.89
CA LEU A 99 -13.34 -12.62 5.98
C LEU A 99 -14.08 -11.33 5.57
N LEU A 100 -14.84 -11.38 4.49
CA LEU A 100 -15.63 -10.24 4.02
C LEU A 100 -16.78 -9.90 4.98
N GLU A 101 -17.48 -10.91 5.51
CA GLU A 101 -18.55 -10.69 6.49
C GLU A 101 -18.03 -10.09 7.81
N ALA A 102 -16.84 -10.50 8.24
CA ALA A 102 -16.23 -10.00 9.47
C ALA A 102 -15.67 -8.59 9.33
N ASN A 103 -15.49 -8.08 8.10
CA ASN A 103 -14.90 -6.77 7.85
C ASN A 103 -15.77 -5.96 6.86
N PRO A 104 -16.67 -5.10 7.38
CA PRO A 104 -17.58 -4.29 6.55
C PRO A 104 -16.86 -3.44 5.50
N GLU A 105 -15.69 -2.90 5.83
CA GLU A 105 -14.89 -2.07 4.91
C GLU A 105 -14.40 -2.90 3.72
N TRP A 106 -13.97 -4.14 3.93
CA TRP A 106 -13.59 -5.04 2.84
C TRP A 106 -14.78 -5.45 2.00
N MET A 107 -15.92 -5.74 2.64
CA MET A 107 -17.16 -6.09 1.95
C MET A 107 -17.61 -4.96 1.01
N GLU A 108 -17.59 -3.73 1.48
CA GLU A 108 -17.92 -2.55 0.65
C GLU A 108 -16.89 -2.36 -0.48
N ALA A 109 -15.60 -2.55 -0.20
CA ALA A 109 -14.53 -2.37 -1.19
C ALA A 109 -14.64 -3.33 -2.39
N VAL A 110 -15.15 -4.54 -2.20
CA VAL A 110 -15.31 -5.53 -3.29
C VAL A 110 -16.70 -5.52 -3.91
N SER A 111 -17.64 -4.77 -3.37
CA SER A 111 -19.03 -4.72 -3.85
C SER A 111 -19.22 -3.62 -4.87
N LEU A 112 -19.73 -3.98 -6.06
CA LEU A 112 -20.12 -3.04 -7.10
C LEU A 112 -21.37 -2.25 -6.66
N PRO A 113 -21.76 -1.17 -7.35
CA PRO A 113 -22.91 -0.34 -6.96
C PRO A 113 -24.23 -1.10 -6.78
N ASP A 114 -24.46 -2.18 -7.52
CA ASP A 114 -25.65 -3.04 -7.38
C ASP A 114 -25.51 -4.14 -6.32
N GLY A 115 -24.38 -4.19 -5.63
CA GLY A 115 -24.05 -5.19 -4.61
C GLY A 115 -23.37 -6.45 -5.13
N ALA A 116 -23.14 -6.59 -6.44
CA ALA A 116 -22.42 -7.72 -6.98
C ALA A 116 -20.96 -7.75 -6.52
N ILE A 117 -20.43 -8.94 -6.26
CA ILE A 117 -19.00 -9.17 -6.05
C ILE A 117 -18.48 -9.90 -7.27
N VAL A 118 -17.71 -9.21 -8.10
CA VAL A 118 -17.26 -9.74 -9.40
C VAL A 118 -15.81 -10.22 -9.35
N ALA A 119 -15.02 -9.68 -8.43
CA ALA A 119 -13.64 -10.09 -8.26
C ALA A 119 -13.29 -10.24 -6.77
N LEU A 120 -12.49 -11.26 -6.46
CA LEU A 120 -11.96 -11.47 -5.13
C LEU A 120 -10.65 -10.71 -4.93
N PRO A 121 -10.35 -10.24 -3.71
CA PRO A 121 -9.17 -9.45 -3.42
C PRO A 121 -7.96 -10.28 -2.99
N SER A 122 -6.78 -9.67 -3.02
CA SER A 122 -5.66 -10.03 -2.16
C SER A 122 -5.77 -9.27 -0.85
N ILE A 123 -5.65 -9.96 0.26
CA ILE A 123 -5.69 -9.36 1.59
C ILE A 123 -4.40 -9.66 2.33
N ASN A 124 -3.74 -8.62 2.84
CA ASN A 124 -2.56 -8.75 3.69
C ASN A 124 -2.70 -7.81 4.88
N GLU A 125 -2.88 -8.40 6.07
CA GLU A 125 -3.04 -7.63 7.31
C GLU A 125 -1.77 -6.91 7.79
N LEU A 126 -0.62 -7.21 7.22
CA LEU A 126 0.65 -6.54 7.49
C LEU A 126 1.24 -5.87 6.24
N THR A 127 0.40 -5.40 5.33
CA THR A 127 0.89 -4.61 4.19
C THR A 127 1.62 -3.36 4.71
N PRO A 128 2.89 -3.16 4.35
CA PRO A 128 3.62 -1.98 4.77
C PRO A 128 3.00 -0.71 4.19
N ASN A 129 2.83 0.29 5.04
CA ASN A 129 2.43 1.65 4.67
C ASN A 129 3.68 2.51 4.39
N ASN A 130 3.53 3.75 3.99
CA ASN A 130 4.60 4.74 4.05
C ASN A 130 4.73 5.22 5.51
N THR A 131 5.48 4.44 6.28
CA THR A 131 5.58 4.57 7.73
C THR A 131 6.66 5.59 8.10
N MET A 132 6.41 6.38 9.14
CA MET A 132 7.45 7.20 9.76
C MET A 132 8.33 6.33 10.65
N TRP A 133 9.64 6.38 10.42
CA TRP A 133 10.64 5.67 11.22
C TRP A 133 11.48 6.67 11.98
N ILE A 134 11.68 6.45 13.30
CA ILE A 134 12.50 7.31 14.15
C ILE A 134 13.65 6.53 14.76
N ASN A 135 14.82 7.15 14.82
CA ASN A 135 16.00 6.52 15.41
C ASN A 135 15.87 6.44 16.93
N LYS A 136 15.53 5.24 17.41
CA LYS A 136 15.36 4.97 18.84
C LYS A 136 16.69 5.03 19.60
N THR A 137 17.78 4.62 18.96
CA THR A 137 19.12 4.69 19.55
C THR A 137 19.50 6.14 19.87
N TRP A 138 19.16 7.08 18.97
CA TRP A 138 19.40 8.50 19.21
C TRP A 138 18.53 9.06 20.36
N LEU A 139 17.27 8.68 20.41
CA LEU A 139 16.38 9.05 21.53
C LEU A 139 16.93 8.55 22.87
N ASP A 140 17.42 7.31 22.92
CA ASP A 140 17.99 6.73 24.14
C ASP A 140 19.26 7.46 24.58
N ARG A 141 20.13 7.84 23.64
CA ARG A 141 21.32 8.66 23.93
C ARG A 141 20.97 10.02 24.51
N LEU A 142 19.87 10.61 24.03
CA LEU A 142 19.35 11.89 24.54
C LEU A 142 18.59 11.74 25.85
N LYS A 143 18.22 10.51 26.24
CA LYS A 143 17.31 10.23 27.35
C LYS A 143 15.94 10.92 27.16
N MET A 144 15.51 11.01 25.91
CA MET A 144 14.21 11.52 25.51
C MET A 144 13.24 10.38 25.20
N GLY A 145 11.96 10.59 25.53
CA GLY A 145 10.89 9.70 25.10
C GLY A 145 10.59 9.85 23.60
N VAL A 146 9.82 8.91 23.08
CA VAL A 146 9.27 9.01 21.73
C VAL A 146 8.31 10.20 21.68
N PRO A 147 8.46 11.14 20.72
CA PRO A 147 7.58 12.31 20.64
C PRO A 147 6.14 11.89 20.32
N THR A 148 5.17 12.58 20.92
CA THR A 148 3.74 12.32 20.77
C THR A 148 2.98 13.50 20.19
N THR A 149 3.59 14.68 20.12
CA THR A 149 3.00 15.91 19.55
C THR A 149 3.92 16.55 18.51
N ALA A 150 3.38 17.45 17.69
CA ALA A 150 4.19 18.23 16.75
C ALA A 150 5.29 19.03 17.45
N GLU A 151 4.99 19.61 18.61
CA GLU A 151 5.92 20.37 19.42
C GLU A 151 7.05 19.48 19.98
N GLU A 152 6.70 18.29 20.49
CA GLU A 152 7.68 17.32 20.99
C GLU A 152 8.57 16.80 19.86
N LEU A 153 7.99 16.51 18.69
CA LEU A 153 8.78 16.10 17.51
C LEU A 153 9.74 17.24 17.10
N THR A 154 9.27 18.47 17.05
CA THR A 154 10.11 19.62 16.72
C THR A 154 11.32 19.72 17.66
N GLU A 155 11.11 19.55 18.96
CA GLU A 155 12.20 19.58 19.93
C GLU A 155 13.17 18.41 19.79
N VAL A 156 12.67 17.21 19.53
CA VAL A 156 13.51 16.03 19.22
C VAL A 156 14.39 16.31 17.99
N LEU A 157 13.79 16.85 16.93
CA LEU A 157 14.54 17.18 15.71
C LEU A 157 15.62 18.24 15.94
N ARG A 158 15.38 19.24 16.80
CA ARG A 158 16.39 20.21 17.23
C ARG A 158 17.57 19.53 17.92
N GLN A 159 17.29 18.59 18.83
CA GLN A 159 18.34 17.82 19.50
C GLN A 159 19.14 16.97 18.51
N PHE A 160 18.49 16.37 17.53
CA PHE A 160 19.14 15.60 16.47
C PHE A 160 20.05 16.48 15.61
N ARG A 161 19.63 17.72 15.31
CA ARG A 161 20.45 18.70 14.58
C ARG A 161 21.68 19.16 15.35
N ASP A 162 21.53 19.40 16.65
CA ASP A 162 22.51 20.14 17.44
C ASP A 162 23.59 19.25 18.04
N ARG A 163 23.50 17.94 17.92
CA ARG A 163 24.42 16.98 18.54
C ARG A 163 24.97 15.96 17.53
N ASP A 164 26.16 15.44 17.82
CA ASP A 164 26.73 14.29 17.14
C ASP A 164 26.00 13.02 17.61
N MET A 165 24.87 12.75 16.95
CA MET A 165 23.99 11.63 17.33
C MET A 165 24.52 10.28 16.95
N ASN A 166 25.22 10.18 15.81
CA ASN A 166 25.81 8.95 15.32
C ASN A 166 27.22 8.69 15.91
N GLN A 167 27.77 9.62 16.69
CA GLN A 167 29.06 9.51 17.41
C GLN A 167 30.26 9.28 16.48
N ASN A 168 30.21 9.86 15.29
CA ASN A 168 31.31 9.78 14.33
C ASN A 168 32.35 10.93 14.47
N GLY A 169 32.13 11.86 15.40
CA GLY A 169 32.99 13.01 15.64
C GLY A 169 32.60 14.28 14.86
N SER A 170 31.57 14.21 14.02
CA SER A 170 31.00 15.35 13.32
C SER A 170 29.62 15.70 13.94
N ARG A 171 29.26 16.97 13.90
CA ARG A 171 27.93 17.46 14.34
C ARG A 171 27.11 18.03 13.20
N ASN A 172 27.56 17.85 11.95
CA ASN A 172 27.01 18.53 10.80
C ASN A 172 26.58 17.55 9.70
N ASP A 173 26.55 16.26 9.98
CA ASP A 173 26.22 15.22 9.02
C ASP A 173 24.91 14.48 9.35
N GLU A 174 24.32 14.75 10.51
CA GLU A 174 22.99 14.27 10.80
C GLU A 174 21.92 15.07 10.06
N VAL A 175 20.94 14.32 9.52
CA VAL A 175 19.73 14.89 8.94
C VAL A 175 18.57 14.57 9.88
N PRO A 176 18.01 15.56 10.58
CA PRO A 176 16.96 15.31 11.58
C PRO A 176 15.74 14.61 11.01
N LEU A 177 15.18 15.10 9.90
CA LEU A 177 14.08 14.46 9.18
C LEU A 177 14.34 14.51 7.67
N SER A 178 14.40 13.33 7.06
CA SER A 178 14.55 13.16 5.61
C SER A 178 13.23 12.80 4.95
N PHE A 179 13.05 13.23 3.71
CA PHE A 179 11.85 12.98 2.90
C PHE A 179 12.21 13.04 1.41
N VAL A 180 11.37 12.50 0.55
CA VAL A 180 11.62 12.43 -0.90
C VAL A 180 10.90 13.53 -1.66
N SER A 181 9.72 13.95 -1.19
CA SER A 181 8.91 15.00 -1.83
C SER A 181 7.84 15.50 -0.86
N MET A 182 7.04 16.47 -1.30
CA MET A 182 5.83 16.89 -0.55
C MET A 182 4.91 15.71 -0.25
N TRP A 183 4.88 14.69 -1.09
CA TRP A 183 4.08 13.50 -0.86
C TRP A 183 4.42 12.81 0.46
N ASP A 184 5.70 12.63 0.76
CA ASP A 184 6.15 12.10 2.07
C ASP A 184 5.73 13.01 3.22
N LEU A 185 5.97 14.31 3.10
CA LEU A 185 5.65 15.28 4.15
C LEU A 185 4.15 15.30 4.48
N ARG A 186 3.29 15.02 3.50
CA ARG A 186 1.83 14.92 3.71
C ARG A 186 1.45 13.84 4.72
N PHE A 187 2.30 12.84 4.97
CA PHE A 187 2.10 11.87 6.05
C PHE A 187 2.27 12.46 7.45
N LEU A 188 2.80 13.67 7.59
CA LEU A 188 2.82 14.44 8.85
C LEU A 188 1.57 15.30 9.06
N ALA A 189 0.72 15.45 8.05
CA ALA A 189 -0.44 16.34 8.10
C ALA A 189 -1.46 15.95 9.18
N HIS A 190 -1.44 14.71 9.64
CA HIS A 190 -2.27 14.25 10.76
C HIS A 190 -2.02 15.04 12.06
N ALA A 191 -0.83 15.59 12.23
CA ALA A 191 -0.51 16.47 13.37
C ALA A 191 -1.35 17.75 13.39
N PHE A 192 -2.01 18.07 12.29
CA PHE A 192 -2.94 19.20 12.12
C PHE A 192 -4.38 18.74 11.81
N GLY A 193 -4.69 17.48 12.03
CA GLY A 193 -6.03 16.92 11.84
C GLY A 193 -6.37 16.55 10.41
N ILE A 194 -5.39 16.50 9.52
CA ILE A 194 -5.59 16.16 8.11
C ILE A 194 -5.27 14.68 7.87
N ASN A 195 -6.24 13.95 7.34
CA ASN A 195 -6.07 12.64 6.73
C ASN A 195 -6.71 12.67 5.34
N ALA A 196 -5.91 12.66 4.29
CA ALA A 196 -6.37 12.77 2.90
C ALA A 196 -5.69 11.73 2.02
N ASP A 197 -6.36 11.35 0.92
CA ASP A 197 -5.81 10.46 -0.10
C ASP A 197 -4.89 11.21 -1.10
N ASP A 198 -4.48 10.55 -2.16
CA ASP A 198 -3.63 11.14 -3.19
C ASP A 198 -4.36 12.20 -4.03
N TYR A 199 -5.69 12.22 -4.01
CA TYR A 199 -6.52 13.24 -4.64
C TYR A 199 -6.79 14.44 -3.73
N TYR A 200 -6.15 14.51 -2.55
CA TYR A 200 -6.37 15.51 -1.50
C TYR A 200 -7.79 15.50 -0.94
N LEU A 201 -8.43 14.35 -0.98
CA LEU A 201 -9.81 14.16 -0.54
C LEU A 201 -9.88 13.38 0.77
N THR A 202 -10.92 13.67 1.54
CA THR A 202 -11.29 12.93 2.74
C THR A 202 -12.78 12.72 2.77
N GLU A 203 -13.22 11.59 3.33
CA GLU A 203 -14.64 11.28 3.59
C GLU A 203 -14.88 11.34 5.09
N GLN A 204 -15.93 12.02 5.48
CA GLN A 204 -16.42 12.04 6.85
C GLN A 204 -17.95 12.07 6.85
N ASP A 205 -18.55 11.09 7.51
CA ASP A 205 -20.01 10.97 7.68
C ASP A 205 -20.78 11.06 6.35
N GLY A 206 -20.28 10.43 5.31
CA GLY A 206 -20.87 10.41 3.98
C GLY A 206 -20.57 11.62 3.12
N LYS A 207 -19.81 12.58 3.62
CA LYS A 207 -19.42 13.78 2.88
C LYS A 207 -17.96 13.73 2.46
N ILE A 208 -17.73 13.92 1.18
CA ILE A 208 -16.39 14.07 0.62
C ILE A 208 -16.03 15.56 0.55
N SER A 209 -14.83 15.89 1.01
CA SER A 209 -14.29 17.24 0.97
C SER A 209 -12.81 17.23 0.60
N GLU A 210 -12.32 18.33 0.07
CA GLU A 210 -10.90 18.53 -0.23
C GLU A 210 -10.18 19.20 0.95
N VAL A 211 -8.89 18.95 1.08
CA VAL A 211 -8.09 19.47 2.20
C VAL A 211 -7.11 20.58 1.81
N LEU A 212 -6.86 20.79 0.52
CA LEU A 212 -5.84 21.73 0.04
C LEU A 212 -6.09 23.17 0.48
N THR A 213 -7.34 23.62 0.44
CA THR A 213 -7.71 25.02 0.71
C THR A 213 -8.15 25.29 2.15
N THR A 214 -7.93 24.33 3.05
CA THR A 214 -8.31 24.44 4.46
C THR A 214 -7.31 25.22 5.28
N GLU A 215 -7.77 25.84 6.37
CA GLU A 215 -6.90 26.52 7.34
C GLU A 215 -5.96 25.55 8.05
N GLU A 216 -6.39 24.29 8.25
CA GLU A 216 -5.55 23.22 8.78
C GLU A 216 -4.36 22.94 7.87
N ASN A 217 -4.56 22.93 6.56
CA ASN A 217 -3.47 22.77 5.59
C ASN A 217 -2.53 23.99 5.61
N ARG A 218 -3.07 25.19 5.71
CA ARG A 218 -2.25 26.40 5.89
C ARG A 218 -1.38 26.32 7.15
N ALA A 219 -1.96 25.94 8.27
CA ALA A 219 -1.22 25.77 9.53
C ALA A 219 -0.15 24.69 9.43
N PHE A 220 -0.46 23.57 8.76
CA PHE A 220 0.51 22.50 8.48
C PHE A 220 1.70 23.02 7.66
N LEU A 221 1.46 23.75 6.59
CA LEU A 221 2.51 24.31 5.73
C LEU A 221 3.35 25.35 6.48
N MET A 222 2.76 26.14 7.36
CA MET A 222 3.49 27.08 8.24
C MET A 222 4.45 26.34 9.17
N TRP A 223 4.02 25.25 9.78
CA TRP A 223 4.87 24.40 10.62
C TRP A 223 6.00 23.76 9.83
N LEU A 224 5.73 23.23 8.64
CA LEU A 224 6.77 22.68 7.77
C LEU A 224 7.79 23.74 7.35
N HIS A 225 7.35 24.97 7.08
CA HIS A 225 8.24 26.10 6.80
C HIS A 225 9.15 26.42 7.99
N GLU A 226 8.61 26.41 9.20
CA GLU A 226 9.39 26.59 10.44
C GLU A 226 10.46 25.50 10.58
N LEU A 227 10.08 24.21 10.41
CA LEU A 227 11.03 23.10 10.43
C LEU A 227 12.12 23.26 9.37
N TYR A 228 11.74 23.65 8.16
CA TYR A 228 12.70 23.85 7.07
C TYR A 228 13.68 24.99 7.36
N THR A 229 13.16 26.11 7.83
CA THR A 229 13.96 27.30 8.16
C THR A 229 14.96 27.04 9.29
N GLU A 230 14.58 26.22 10.26
CA GLU A 230 15.47 25.79 11.35
C GLU A 230 16.49 24.71 10.94
N GLY A 231 16.46 24.23 9.72
CA GLY A 231 17.33 23.14 9.24
C GLY A 231 16.97 21.77 9.81
N LEU A 232 15.71 21.56 10.19
CA LEU A 232 15.19 20.30 10.72
C LEU A 232 14.70 19.36 9.64
N LEU A 233 14.34 19.87 8.46
CA LEU A 233 14.03 19.12 7.27
C LEU A 233 15.26 19.00 6.37
N ASP A 234 15.39 17.87 5.70
CA ASP A 234 16.43 17.64 4.71
C ASP A 234 16.34 18.69 3.60
N SER A 235 17.36 19.51 3.46
CA SER A 235 17.42 20.55 2.41
C SER A 235 17.39 19.98 0.99
N GLN A 236 17.69 18.69 0.83
CA GLN A 236 17.68 17.99 -0.45
C GLN A 236 16.41 17.18 -0.67
N GLY A 237 15.48 17.16 0.26
CA GLY A 237 14.26 16.38 0.20
C GLY A 237 13.37 16.67 -1.02
N PHE A 238 13.32 17.92 -1.47
CA PHE A 238 12.59 18.27 -2.70
C PHE A 238 13.32 17.86 -3.99
N MET A 239 14.52 17.29 -3.87
CA MET A 239 15.32 16.78 -4.99
C MET A 239 15.29 15.23 -4.99
N ALA A 240 14.12 14.68 -5.12
CA ALA A 240 13.77 13.27 -4.90
C ALA A 240 14.77 12.22 -5.43
N MET A 241 15.28 12.41 -6.64
CA MET A 241 16.21 11.46 -7.27
C MET A 241 17.53 11.33 -6.51
N ARG A 242 18.04 12.41 -5.96
CA ARG A 242 19.31 12.40 -5.23
C ARG A 242 19.19 11.78 -3.84
N LEU A 243 18.02 11.88 -3.21
CA LEU A 243 17.81 11.30 -1.90
C LEU A 243 17.78 9.77 -1.96
N VAL A 244 17.09 9.22 -2.94
CA VAL A 244 17.05 7.76 -3.18
C VAL A 244 18.45 7.23 -3.47
N GLU A 245 19.23 7.90 -4.30
CA GLU A 245 20.62 7.52 -4.59
C GLU A 245 21.52 7.61 -3.34
N ALA A 246 21.38 8.66 -2.55
CA ALA A 246 22.15 8.85 -1.32
C ALA A 246 21.77 7.81 -0.25
N ALA A 247 20.49 7.55 -0.08
CA ALA A 247 19.99 6.51 0.82
C ALA A 247 20.44 5.11 0.36
N THR A 248 20.35 4.83 -0.93
CA THR A 248 20.75 3.56 -1.52
C THR A 248 22.28 3.37 -1.43
N SER A 249 23.07 4.39 -1.68
CA SER A 249 24.53 4.31 -1.58
C SER A 249 25.00 4.11 -0.14
N SER A 250 24.33 4.68 0.84
CA SER A 250 24.63 4.43 2.26
C SER A 250 24.12 3.05 2.71
N SER A 251 23.03 2.55 2.15
CA SER A 251 22.47 1.24 2.45
C SER A 251 23.23 0.09 1.81
N SER A 252 23.89 0.31 0.66
CA SER A 252 24.68 -0.70 -0.04
C SER A 252 26.04 -0.97 0.61
N SER A 253 26.42 -0.20 1.62
CA SER A 253 27.66 -0.46 2.34
C SER A 253 27.42 -1.66 3.28
N SER A 254 28.00 -2.79 2.91
CA SER A 254 28.23 -3.94 3.80
C SER A 254 29.22 -3.60 4.93
N ASN A 255 29.50 -2.32 5.12
CA ASN A 255 30.43 -1.83 6.13
C ASN A 255 29.75 -1.90 7.51
N SER A 256 30.19 -2.83 8.34
CA SER A 256 29.74 -2.97 9.73
C SER A 256 30.00 -1.73 10.60
N ASN A 257 30.76 -0.75 10.09
CA ASN A 257 31.07 0.53 10.76
C ASN A 257 30.21 1.70 10.25
N ALA A 258 29.22 1.46 9.39
CA ALA A 258 28.30 2.51 8.95
C ALA A 258 27.52 3.08 10.13
N THR A 259 27.41 4.39 10.18
CA THR A 259 26.64 5.11 11.21
C THR A 259 25.37 5.71 10.62
N ALA A 260 24.31 5.75 11.41
CA ALA A 260 23.05 6.33 10.97
C ALA A 260 23.20 7.81 10.65
N LYS A 261 22.63 8.24 9.53
CA LYS A 261 22.58 9.62 9.08
C LYS A 261 21.27 10.32 9.41
N TYR A 262 20.18 9.55 9.42
CA TYR A 262 18.82 10.08 9.51
C TYR A 262 18.19 9.84 10.88
N GLY A 263 17.58 10.90 11.45
CA GLY A 263 16.80 10.81 12.68
C GLY A 263 15.41 10.28 12.45
N VAL A 264 14.70 10.86 11.49
CA VAL A 264 13.36 10.43 11.04
C VAL A 264 13.34 10.35 9.52
N PHE A 265 12.65 9.35 8.97
CA PHE A 265 12.40 9.22 7.54
C PHE A 265 11.10 8.46 7.28
N PHE A 266 10.68 8.39 6.02
CA PHE A 266 9.51 7.66 5.56
C PHE A 266 9.91 6.48 4.68
N GLY A 267 9.19 5.39 4.79
CA GLY A 267 9.40 4.22 3.95
C GLY A 267 8.55 3.03 4.37
N ALA A 268 8.48 2.03 3.52
CA ALA A 268 7.78 0.79 3.81
C ALA A 268 8.45 0.04 4.98
N THR A 269 9.77 -0.06 4.93
CA THR A 269 10.59 -0.67 5.99
C THR A 269 11.84 0.18 6.23
N PRO A 270 12.45 0.11 7.42
CA PRO A 270 13.70 0.83 7.64
C PRO A 270 14.86 0.29 6.79
N GLN A 271 14.85 -1.00 6.47
CA GLN A 271 15.87 -1.64 5.62
C GLN A 271 15.97 -1.02 4.24
N ASP A 272 14.83 -0.60 3.67
CA ASP A 272 14.78 -0.01 2.32
C ASP A 272 15.50 1.35 2.25
N VAL A 273 15.62 2.03 3.37
CA VAL A 273 16.22 3.37 3.45
C VAL A 273 17.65 3.33 4.00
N VAL A 274 17.87 2.61 5.11
CA VAL A 274 19.16 2.64 5.83
C VAL A 274 19.94 1.33 5.75
N GLY A 275 19.39 0.31 5.09
CA GLY A 275 20.00 -1.01 4.99
C GLY A 275 19.81 -1.86 6.24
N VAL A 276 20.11 -3.16 6.11
CA VAL A 276 19.85 -4.16 7.15
C VAL A 276 20.66 -3.91 8.43
N ASN A 277 21.88 -3.36 8.34
CA ASN A 277 22.76 -3.16 9.48
C ASN A 277 22.30 -2.05 10.42
N LEU A 278 21.61 -1.04 9.90
CA LEU A 278 21.13 0.12 10.67
C LEU A 278 19.63 0.04 11.00
N ALA A 279 18.91 -0.85 10.34
CA ALA A 279 17.45 -0.94 10.48
C ALA A 279 16.99 -1.15 11.94
N SER A 280 17.77 -1.91 12.73
CA SER A 280 17.45 -2.19 14.15
C SER A 280 17.55 -0.97 15.06
N GLU A 281 18.14 0.14 14.60
CA GLU A 281 18.15 1.40 15.35
C GLU A 281 16.81 2.14 15.31
N TYR A 282 15.91 1.74 14.41
CA TYR A 282 14.66 2.45 14.14
C TYR A 282 13.43 1.71 14.61
N ILE A 283 12.47 2.46 15.11
CA ILE A 283 11.11 2.01 15.40
C ILE A 283 10.12 2.83 14.58
N ALA A 284 8.94 2.28 14.35
CA ALA A 284 7.86 3.07 13.78
C ALA A 284 7.43 4.16 14.76
N LEU A 285 7.31 5.39 14.27
CA LEU A 285 6.81 6.50 15.05
C LEU A 285 5.28 6.45 15.07
N ASP A 286 4.70 6.47 16.27
CA ASP A 286 3.25 6.58 16.44
C ASP A 286 2.75 7.89 15.83
N PRO A 287 1.52 7.92 15.28
CA PRO A 287 0.95 9.17 14.83
C PRO A 287 0.93 10.21 15.96
N LEU A 288 1.28 11.44 15.61
CA LEU A 288 1.24 12.54 16.55
C LEU A 288 -0.21 12.86 16.94
N VAL A 289 -0.41 13.23 18.20
CA VAL A 289 -1.75 13.54 18.73
C VAL A 289 -2.21 14.90 18.22
N TYR A 290 -3.43 14.95 17.70
CA TYR A 290 -4.16 16.19 17.39
C TYR A 290 -5.55 16.15 18.03
N ASN A 291 -5.87 17.13 18.87
CA ASN A 291 -7.13 17.18 19.61
C ASN A 291 -7.49 15.87 20.33
N GLY A 292 -6.48 15.22 20.94
CA GLY A 292 -6.65 13.98 21.68
C GLY A 292 -6.83 12.72 20.83
N GLN A 293 -6.66 12.82 19.51
CA GLN A 293 -6.79 11.71 18.56
C GLN A 293 -5.48 11.41 17.87
N GLN A 294 -5.30 10.14 17.52
CA GLN A 294 -4.18 9.65 16.71
C GLN A 294 -4.75 8.93 15.48
N VAL A 295 -4.41 9.41 14.31
CA VAL A 295 -4.80 8.83 13.02
C VAL A 295 -3.61 8.92 12.08
N TYR A 296 -3.27 7.84 11.42
CA TYR A 296 -2.25 7.83 10.39
C TYR A 296 -2.85 7.50 9.03
N ARG A 297 -2.42 8.23 8.01
CA ARG A 297 -2.86 8.00 6.64
C ARG A 297 -2.53 6.58 6.21
N ASP A 298 -3.55 5.79 5.90
CA ASP A 298 -3.37 4.49 5.27
C ASP A 298 -3.34 4.67 3.75
N PHE A 299 -2.17 4.52 3.17
CA PHE A 299 -1.94 4.65 1.74
C PHE A 299 -2.18 3.33 0.99
N THR A 300 -1.58 2.25 1.46
CA THR A 300 -1.63 0.95 0.78
C THR A 300 -2.88 0.15 1.09
N GLY A 301 -3.30 0.17 2.35
CA GLY A 301 -4.41 -0.67 2.83
C GLY A 301 -4.08 -2.15 2.87
N ASP A 302 -5.01 -2.92 3.40
CA ASP A 302 -4.90 -4.36 3.53
C ASP A 302 -5.34 -5.10 2.29
N LEU A 303 -6.15 -4.45 1.47
CA LEU A 303 -6.90 -5.09 0.41
C LEU A 303 -6.52 -4.52 -0.95
N TYR A 304 -6.11 -5.42 -1.84
CA TYR A 304 -5.86 -5.14 -3.25
C TYR A 304 -6.95 -5.81 -4.09
N ARG A 305 -7.71 -5.01 -4.86
CA ARG A 305 -8.86 -5.47 -5.62
C ARG A 305 -8.48 -6.11 -6.96
N GLY A 306 -9.42 -6.88 -7.53
CA GLY A 306 -9.34 -7.32 -8.92
C GLY A 306 -8.36 -8.46 -9.18
N THR A 307 -8.06 -9.30 -8.20
CA THR A 307 -7.03 -10.34 -8.33
C THR A 307 -7.55 -11.63 -8.95
N PHE A 308 -8.82 -11.94 -8.76
CA PHE A 308 -9.45 -13.17 -9.25
C PHE A 308 -10.88 -12.90 -9.70
N ALA A 309 -11.25 -13.39 -10.89
CA ALA A 309 -12.60 -13.30 -11.40
C ALA A 309 -12.92 -14.53 -12.28
N ILE A 310 -14.20 -14.82 -12.45
CA ILE A 310 -14.71 -15.95 -13.22
C ILE A 310 -15.56 -15.43 -14.38
N SER A 311 -15.26 -15.92 -15.58
CA SER A 311 -16.04 -15.57 -16.78
C SER A 311 -17.44 -16.15 -16.75
N SER A 312 -18.36 -15.43 -17.37
CA SER A 312 -19.74 -15.91 -17.59
C SER A 312 -19.82 -17.16 -18.48
N THR A 313 -18.75 -17.45 -19.23
CA THR A 313 -18.64 -18.65 -20.07
C THR A 313 -18.09 -19.88 -19.34
N CYS A 314 -17.63 -19.73 -18.11
CA CYS A 314 -17.13 -20.85 -17.31
C CYS A 314 -18.26 -21.83 -16.98
N ALA A 315 -18.04 -23.09 -17.28
CA ALA A 315 -19.05 -24.17 -17.05
C ALA A 315 -19.10 -24.62 -15.58
N GLU A 316 -18.04 -24.42 -14.81
CA GLU A 316 -17.88 -24.96 -13.45
C GLU A 316 -17.37 -23.89 -12.45
N PRO A 317 -18.08 -22.77 -12.29
CA PRO A 317 -17.62 -21.68 -11.42
C PRO A 317 -17.50 -22.09 -9.95
N GLU A 318 -18.34 -23.01 -9.49
CA GLU A 318 -18.32 -23.52 -8.12
C GLU A 318 -16.99 -24.22 -7.79
N LYS A 319 -16.46 -24.99 -8.73
CA LYS A 319 -15.16 -25.67 -8.55
C LYS A 319 -14.01 -24.67 -8.46
N LEU A 320 -14.05 -23.62 -9.27
CA LEU A 320 -13.03 -22.56 -9.21
C LEU A 320 -13.08 -21.81 -7.88
N LEU A 321 -14.28 -21.54 -7.35
CA LEU A 321 -14.43 -20.92 -6.05
C LEU A 321 -13.92 -21.81 -4.93
N GLN A 322 -14.21 -23.10 -4.93
CA GLN A 322 -13.67 -24.05 -3.96
C GLN A 322 -12.14 -24.13 -4.03
N TRP A 323 -11.58 -24.07 -5.24
CA TRP A 323 -10.15 -24.08 -5.45
C TRP A 323 -9.49 -22.81 -4.88
N VAL A 324 -10.01 -21.64 -5.21
CA VAL A 324 -9.42 -20.36 -4.75
C VAL A 324 -9.62 -20.12 -3.28
N ASP A 325 -10.68 -20.64 -2.66
CA ASP A 325 -10.98 -20.48 -1.24
C ASP A 325 -9.86 -20.99 -0.33
N TYR A 326 -9.15 -22.04 -0.75
CA TYR A 326 -7.97 -22.54 -0.05
C TYR A 326 -6.89 -21.47 0.18
N LEU A 327 -6.72 -20.55 -0.77
CA LEU A 327 -5.77 -19.43 -0.66
C LEU A 327 -6.15 -18.38 0.39
N TYR A 328 -7.37 -18.44 0.91
CA TYR A 328 -7.85 -17.58 2.01
C TYR A 328 -7.72 -18.24 3.38
N THR A 329 -6.92 -19.30 3.48
CA THR A 329 -6.53 -19.97 4.73
C THR A 329 -5.05 -19.80 5.01
N ASP A 330 -4.63 -19.96 6.27
CA ASP A 330 -3.20 -19.92 6.62
C ASP A 330 -2.41 -21.05 5.93
N GLU A 331 -3.01 -22.24 5.80
CA GLU A 331 -2.41 -23.34 5.05
C GLU A 331 -2.18 -22.98 3.58
N GLY A 332 -3.18 -22.36 2.95
CA GLY A 332 -3.08 -21.90 1.58
C GLY A 332 -2.06 -20.79 1.38
N PHE A 333 -1.98 -19.86 2.34
CA PHE A 333 -0.94 -18.83 2.35
C PHE A 333 0.46 -19.46 2.37
N LEU A 334 0.71 -20.39 3.30
CA LEU A 334 2.00 -21.06 3.39
C LEU A 334 2.32 -21.83 2.10
N ALA A 335 1.38 -22.64 1.62
CA ALA A 335 1.57 -23.42 0.40
C ALA A 335 1.89 -22.56 -0.84
N ALA A 336 1.22 -21.44 -1.00
CA ALA A 336 1.36 -20.57 -2.17
C ALA A 336 2.55 -19.62 -2.07
N GLN A 337 2.85 -19.08 -0.89
CA GLN A 337 3.86 -18.03 -0.74
C GLN A 337 5.16 -18.48 -0.06
N VAL A 338 5.10 -19.53 0.76
CA VAL A 338 6.27 -20.02 1.49
C VAL A 338 6.82 -21.32 0.90
N GLY A 339 5.95 -22.23 0.52
CA GLY A 339 6.31 -23.47 -0.13
C GLY A 339 5.73 -24.69 0.55
N LYS A 340 6.42 -25.84 0.41
CA LYS A 340 5.96 -27.13 0.91
C LYS A 340 6.58 -27.43 2.29
N GLU A 341 5.72 -27.80 3.23
CA GLU A 341 6.16 -28.25 4.56
C GLU A 341 7.06 -29.49 4.43
N GLY A 342 8.14 -29.51 5.21
CA GLY A 342 9.14 -30.57 5.19
C GLY A 342 10.18 -30.45 4.07
N GLU A 343 10.01 -29.53 3.11
CA GLU A 343 10.95 -29.27 2.02
C GLU A 343 11.43 -27.81 1.99
N ASP A 344 10.50 -26.87 2.01
CA ASP A 344 10.78 -25.45 1.88
C ASP A 344 10.74 -24.73 3.23
N TYR A 345 9.89 -25.19 4.14
CA TYR A 345 9.78 -24.72 5.50
C TYR A 345 9.40 -25.86 6.47
N ASP A 346 9.64 -25.64 7.75
CA ASP A 346 9.23 -26.55 8.83
C ASP A 346 8.60 -25.77 9.97
N TRP A 347 7.74 -26.43 10.73
CA TRP A 347 7.26 -25.97 12.02
C TRP A 347 8.20 -26.33 13.14
N ASN A 348 8.49 -25.36 14.03
CA ASN A 348 9.22 -25.57 15.26
C ASN A 348 8.30 -26.07 16.38
N ASP A 349 8.88 -26.64 17.42
CA ASP A 349 8.15 -27.17 18.58
C ASP A 349 7.37 -26.08 19.34
N ASP A 350 7.76 -24.81 19.23
CA ASP A 350 7.11 -23.66 19.85
C ASP A 350 5.93 -23.08 19.04
N GLY A 351 5.63 -23.67 17.88
CA GLY A 351 4.56 -23.23 16.99
C GLY A 351 4.93 -22.10 16.05
N THR A 352 6.21 -21.73 15.95
CA THR A 352 6.73 -20.86 14.90
C THR A 352 7.11 -21.68 13.67
N TRP A 353 7.25 -21.02 12.51
CA TRP A 353 7.73 -21.66 11.29
C TRP A 353 8.96 -20.94 10.74
N ALA A 354 9.83 -21.69 10.10
CA ALA A 354 11.05 -21.17 9.51
C ALA A 354 11.31 -21.78 8.13
N TYR A 355 11.92 -21.00 7.25
CA TYR A 355 12.42 -21.56 6.00
C TYR A 355 13.48 -22.62 6.25
N ALA A 356 13.36 -23.75 5.59
CA ALA A 356 14.39 -24.80 5.52
C ALA A 356 15.44 -24.49 4.41
N ARG A 357 15.42 -23.30 3.87
CA ARG A 357 16.25 -22.83 2.76
C ARG A 357 16.96 -21.53 3.11
N THR A 358 18.08 -21.27 2.44
CA THR A 358 18.77 -19.98 2.54
C THR A 358 17.96 -18.86 1.89
N ALA A 359 18.22 -17.60 2.23
CA ALA A 359 17.57 -16.45 1.62
C ALA A 359 17.72 -16.42 0.08
N GLU A 360 18.88 -16.84 -0.46
CA GLU A 360 19.12 -16.93 -1.90
C GLU A 360 18.24 -18.02 -2.54
N GLU A 361 18.13 -19.18 -1.90
CA GLU A 361 17.27 -20.28 -2.38
C GLU A 361 15.78 -19.88 -2.32
N VAL A 362 15.35 -19.15 -1.28
CA VAL A 362 13.98 -18.62 -1.18
C VAL A 362 13.67 -17.70 -2.35
N VAL A 363 14.58 -16.80 -2.70
CA VAL A 363 14.41 -15.93 -3.88
C VAL A 363 14.37 -16.76 -5.17
N ALA A 364 15.26 -17.75 -5.30
CA ALA A 364 15.35 -18.59 -6.50
C ALA A 364 14.08 -19.46 -6.73
N MET A 365 13.39 -19.86 -5.66
CA MET A 365 12.18 -20.69 -5.80
C MET A 365 10.89 -19.89 -6.07
N GLN A 366 10.93 -18.56 -5.98
CA GLN A 366 9.80 -17.72 -6.35
C GLN A 366 9.47 -17.90 -7.82
N GLY A 367 8.20 -18.16 -8.11
CA GLY A 367 7.73 -18.44 -9.48
C GLY A 367 7.94 -19.87 -9.95
N THR A 368 8.78 -20.67 -9.32
CA THR A 368 8.96 -22.09 -9.62
C THR A 368 8.25 -23.02 -8.63
N ASN A 369 8.43 -22.77 -7.33
CA ASN A 369 7.81 -23.55 -6.26
C ASN A 369 6.60 -22.84 -5.68
N THR A 370 6.65 -21.51 -5.65
CA THR A 370 5.65 -20.65 -5.02
C THR A 370 5.10 -19.62 -6.00
N ILE A 371 3.99 -19.01 -5.61
CA ILE A 371 3.41 -17.86 -6.30
C ILE A 371 3.68 -16.64 -5.45
N TRP A 372 4.64 -15.83 -5.85
CA TRP A 372 5.00 -14.65 -5.10
C TRP A 372 4.51 -13.40 -5.80
N THR A 373 3.47 -12.77 -5.23
CA THR A 373 3.03 -11.45 -5.70
C THR A 373 1.90 -10.87 -4.85
N THR A 374 1.82 -9.56 -4.84
CA THR A 374 0.75 -8.79 -4.17
C THR A 374 -0.62 -8.90 -4.85
N SER A 375 -0.67 -9.32 -6.11
CA SER A 375 -1.90 -9.42 -6.90
C SER A 375 -2.52 -10.82 -6.89
N MET A 376 -2.00 -11.75 -6.09
CA MET A 376 -2.55 -13.08 -5.95
C MET A 376 -3.81 -13.05 -5.06
N PRO A 377 -4.92 -13.71 -5.46
CA PRO A 377 -6.05 -13.89 -4.57
C PRO A 377 -5.62 -14.69 -3.35
N SER A 378 -5.63 -14.07 -2.17
CA SER A 378 -5.13 -14.71 -0.95
C SER A 378 -5.45 -13.91 0.31
N TYR A 379 -5.24 -14.54 1.44
CA TYR A 379 -5.26 -13.92 2.75
C TYR A 379 -3.98 -14.21 3.50
N ALA A 380 -3.20 -13.18 3.74
CA ALA A 380 -2.02 -13.22 4.60
C ALA A 380 -2.38 -12.62 5.96
N SER A 381 -2.72 -13.48 6.94
CA SER A 381 -3.05 -13.03 8.28
C SER A 381 -1.84 -12.47 9.02
N ALA A 382 -2.06 -11.50 9.91
CA ALA A 382 -0.99 -11.03 10.79
C ALA A 382 -0.46 -12.17 11.66
N GLU A 383 -1.35 -13.04 12.12
CA GLU A 383 -1.00 -14.18 12.99
C GLU A 383 0.02 -15.10 12.32
N ILE A 384 -0.25 -15.57 11.09
CA ILE A 384 0.66 -16.50 10.40
C ILE A 384 2.00 -15.84 10.04
N GLN A 385 1.98 -14.55 9.68
CA GLN A 385 3.19 -13.81 9.37
C GLN A 385 4.06 -13.57 10.60
N MET A 386 3.45 -13.32 11.76
CA MET A 386 4.16 -13.15 13.04
C MET A 386 4.71 -14.47 13.61
N LYS A 387 4.26 -15.62 13.12
CA LYS A 387 4.81 -16.94 13.49
C LYS A 387 6.11 -17.29 12.76
N MET A 388 6.56 -16.48 11.83
CA MET A 388 7.86 -16.71 11.18
C MET A 388 9.00 -16.55 12.18
N ASP A 389 9.84 -17.59 12.29
CA ASP A 389 11.02 -17.61 13.17
C ASP A 389 12.21 -16.92 12.49
N ASP A 390 12.12 -15.59 12.43
CA ASP A 390 13.16 -14.71 11.97
C ASP A 390 13.07 -13.39 12.73
N ASP A 391 14.08 -13.10 13.54
CA ASP A 391 14.08 -11.97 14.47
C ASP A 391 13.80 -10.63 13.78
N ALA A 392 14.39 -10.39 12.61
CA ALA A 392 14.21 -9.13 11.87
C ALA A 392 12.80 -9.00 11.29
N THR A 393 12.28 -10.07 10.69
CA THR A 393 10.90 -10.13 10.18
C THR A 393 9.90 -10.02 11.32
N HIS A 394 10.14 -10.70 12.43
CA HIS A 394 9.26 -10.63 13.60
C HIS A 394 9.24 -9.22 14.20
N ALA A 395 10.39 -8.58 14.34
CA ALA A 395 10.48 -7.20 14.82
C ALA A 395 9.72 -6.21 13.92
N LEU A 396 9.90 -6.34 12.60
CA LEU A 396 9.18 -5.52 11.63
C LEU A 396 7.67 -5.76 11.69
N ALA A 397 7.24 -7.03 11.67
CA ALA A 397 5.83 -7.39 11.75
C ALA A 397 5.19 -6.89 13.06
N THR A 398 5.91 -6.95 14.17
CA THR A 398 5.46 -6.40 15.46
C THR A 398 5.24 -4.89 15.40
N GLU A 399 6.17 -4.14 14.81
CA GLU A 399 6.04 -2.69 14.65
C GLU A 399 4.87 -2.33 13.71
N LEU A 400 4.73 -3.02 12.58
CA LEU A 400 3.62 -2.80 11.65
C LEU A 400 2.27 -3.11 12.30
N ALA A 401 2.15 -4.24 13.02
CA ALA A 401 0.94 -4.60 13.75
C ALA A 401 0.58 -3.57 14.83
N ARG A 402 1.60 -3.01 15.49
CA ARG A 402 1.41 -2.02 16.57
C ARG A 402 0.85 -0.70 16.02
N VAL A 403 1.42 -0.16 14.93
CA VAL A 403 1.00 1.14 14.40
C VAL A 403 -0.29 1.06 13.59
N ARG A 404 -0.63 -0.11 13.11
CA ARG A 404 -1.81 -0.35 12.30
C ARG A 404 -3.13 0.05 12.95
N GLN A 405 -3.23 0.00 14.26
CA GLN A 405 -4.41 0.42 15.01
C GLN A 405 -4.84 1.87 14.74
N TRP A 406 -3.90 2.72 14.29
CA TRP A 406 -4.14 4.13 13.98
C TRP A 406 -4.28 4.42 12.50
N GLU A 407 -3.97 3.45 11.64
CA GLU A 407 -4.08 3.61 10.20
C GLU A 407 -5.56 3.69 9.78
N LYS A 408 -5.88 4.70 9.00
CA LYS A 408 -7.22 4.93 8.50
C LYS A 408 -7.17 5.42 7.05
N ARG A 409 -7.94 4.79 6.18
CA ARG A 409 -8.17 5.32 4.84
C ARG A 409 -8.91 6.65 4.92
N ALA A 410 -8.42 7.62 4.19
CA ALA A 410 -9.09 8.92 4.06
C ALA A 410 -10.36 8.83 3.19
N MET A 411 -10.32 7.94 2.20
CA MET A 411 -11.41 7.71 1.24
C MET A 411 -11.71 6.21 1.16
N PRO A 412 -12.97 5.81 1.08
CA PRO A 412 -13.32 4.43 0.80
C PRO A 412 -12.88 4.03 -0.61
N LEU A 413 -12.72 2.72 -0.83
CA LEU A 413 -12.45 2.17 -2.16
C LEU A 413 -13.77 2.12 -2.95
N LEU A 414 -13.84 2.90 -4.01
CA LEU A 414 -15.03 3.05 -4.85
C LEU A 414 -14.80 2.50 -6.26
N TYR A 415 -15.87 2.39 -7.03
CA TYR A 415 -15.86 1.96 -8.43
C TYR A 415 -16.28 3.12 -9.33
N LEU A 416 -15.30 3.84 -9.89
CA LEU A 416 -15.55 4.82 -10.95
C LEU A 416 -15.68 4.12 -12.29
N THR A 417 -16.48 4.69 -13.19
CA THR A 417 -16.47 4.30 -14.60
C THR A 417 -15.17 4.74 -15.27
N GLN A 418 -14.86 4.19 -16.43
CA GLN A 418 -13.68 4.62 -17.20
C GLN A 418 -13.76 6.10 -17.59
N GLU A 419 -14.94 6.58 -17.96
CA GLU A 419 -15.15 8.01 -18.28
C GLU A 419 -14.87 8.91 -17.08
N GLN A 420 -15.41 8.55 -15.90
CA GLN A 420 -15.13 9.28 -14.65
C GLN A 420 -13.64 9.27 -14.30
N MET A 421 -12.98 8.10 -14.41
CA MET A 421 -11.54 7.98 -14.12
C MET A 421 -10.68 8.79 -15.10
N ASN A 422 -11.03 8.82 -16.37
CA ASN A 422 -10.34 9.67 -17.36
C ASN A 422 -10.42 11.15 -16.95
N ARG A 423 -11.60 11.60 -16.55
CA ARG A 423 -11.78 12.99 -16.10
C ARG A 423 -11.04 13.28 -14.79
N VAL A 424 -11.10 12.37 -13.84
CA VAL A 424 -10.35 12.45 -12.56
C VAL A 424 -8.85 12.54 -12.84
N THR A 425 -8.32 11.71 -13.73
CA THR A 425 -6.90 11.73 -14.10
C THR A 425 -6.48 13.06 -14.72
N GLU A 426 -7.31 13.62 -15.59
CA GLU A 426 -7.05 14.94 -16.20
C GLU A 426 -7.03 16.06 -15.15
N LEU A 427 -8.03 16.10 -14.26
CA LEU A 427 -8.10 17.08 -13.17
C LEU A 427 -6.92 16.91 -12.20
N GLN A 428 -6.61 15.68 -11.81
CA GLN A 428 -5.53 15.38 -10.88
C GLN A 428 -4.17 15.81 -11.40
N SER A 429 -3.89 15.63 -12.68
CA SER A 429 -2.64 16.04 -13.28
C SER A 429 -2.37 17.54 -13.09
N GLY A 430 -3.37 18.37 -13.36
CA GLY A 430 -3.25 19.82 -13.16
C GLY A 430 -3.17 20.23 -11.69
N ILE A 431 -4.05 19.68 -10.87
CA ILE A 431 -4.14 20.00 -9.44
C ILE A 431 -2.86 19.59 -8.70
N SER A 432 -2.42 18.35 -8.87
CA SER A 432 -1.25 17.84 -8.13
C SER A 432 0.03 18.56 -8.55
N THR A 433 0.25 18.79 -9.84
CA THR A 433 1.44 19.51 -10.32
C THR A 433 1.52 20.91 -9.73
N TYR A 434 0.42 21.64 -9.71
CA TYR A 434 0.38 22.98 -9.12
C TYR A 434 0.53 22.93 -7.59
N ALA A 435 -0.28 22.10 -6.93
CA ALA A 435 -0.32 22.04 -5.46
C ALA A 435 1.02 21.57 -4.87
N GLU A 436 1.61 20.50 -5.39
CA GLU A 436 2.89 19.98 -4.91
C GLU A 436 4.00 21.02 -5.06
N THR A 437 4.07 21.66 -6.21
CA THR A 437 5.07 22.71 -6.48
C THR A 437 4.87 23.91 -5.56
N ARG A 438 3.64 24.40 -5.43
CA ARG A 438 3.37 25.60 -4.65
C ARG A 438 3.55 25.37 -3.15
N MET A 439 3.10 24.23 -2.66
CA MET A 439 3.32 23.83 -1.26
C MET A 439 4.81 23.68 -0.96
N ALA A 440 5.60 23.09 -1.87
CA ALA A 440 7.04 23.00 -1.70
C ALA A 440 7.70 24.41 -1.62
N TRP A 441 7.26 25.37 -2.42
CA TRP A 441 7.74 26.75 -2.36
C TRP A 441 7.37 27.44 -1.06
N PHE A 442 6.17 27.23 -0.53
CA PHE A 442 5.79 27.73 0.79
C PHE A 442 6.67 27.15 1.89
N VAL A 443 6.94 25.85 1.86
CA VAL A 443 7.80 25.19 2.84
C VAL A 443 9.24 25.68 2.75
N ALA A 444 9.80 25.78 1.56
CA ALA A 444 11.16 26.25 1.35
C ALA A 444 11.33 27.77 1.59
N GLY A 445 10.24 28.53 1.58
CA GLY A 445 10.27 29.97 1.69
C GLY A 445 10.57 30.72 0.38
N ASP A 446 10.53 30.00 -0.76
CA ASP A 446 10.65 30.63 -2.09
C ASP A 446 9.48 31.56 -2.40
N VAL A 447 8.35 31.27 -1.80
CA VAL A 447 7.17 32.13 -1.74
C VAL A 447 6.74 32.26 -0.30
N GLU A 448 6.60 33.51 0.16
CA GLU A 448 6.10 33.78 1.51
C GLU A 448 4.65 33.31 1.65
N LEU A 449 4.35 32.57 2.71
CA LEU A 449 3.00 32.16 3.05
C LEU A 449 2.32 33.24 3.89
N ASN A 450 1.51 34.08 3.24
CA ASN A 450 0.72 35.13 3.84
C ASN A 450 -0.72 35.11 3.32
N ASP A 451 -1.57 36.03 3.75
CA ASP A 451 -3.00 36.02 3.37
C ASP A 451 -3.22 36.16 1.86
N GLU A 452 -2.41 36.98 1.18
CA GLU A 452 -2.51 37.19 -0.26
C GLU A 452 -2.11 35.92 -1.03
N THR A 453 -0.92 35.39 -0.77
CA THR A 453 -0.40 34.21 -1.46
C THR A 453 -1.21 32.95 -1.16
N TRP A 454 -1.77 32.85 0.06
CA TRP A 454 -2.69 31.77 0.41
C TRP A 454 -4.01 31.89 -0.35
N ALA A 455 -4.59 33.09 -0.44
CA ALA A 455 -5.80 33.33 -1.22
C ALA A 455 -5.58 33.00 -2.70
N ASP A 456 -4.44 33.38 -3.27
CA ASP A 456 -4.06 33.02 -4.64
C ASP A 456 -3.94 31.52 -4.84
N PHE A 457 -3.32 30.81 -3.90
CA PHE A 457 -3.23 29.34 -3.93
C PHE A 457 -4.61 28.69 -3.93
N CYS A 458 -5.49 29.09 -3.01
CA CYS A 458 -6.85 28.58 -2.94
C CYS A 458 -7.65 28.85 -4.22
N ALA A 459 -7.54 30.07 -4.77
CA ALA A 459 -8.21 30.45 -6.01
C ALA A 459 -7.72 29.60 -7.20
N GLN A 460 -6.43 29.37 -7.31
CA GLN A 460 -5.85 28.56 -8.38
C GLN A 460 -6.23 27.09 -8.27
N VAL A 461 -6.23 26.50 -7.07
CA VAL A 461 -6.68 25.13 -6.85
C VAL A 461 -8.14 24.97 -7.30
N LYS A 462 -9.00 25.92 -6.97
CA LYS A 462 -10.40 25.92 -7.43
C LYS A 462 -10.52 26.10 -8.94
N ALA A 463 -9.73 26.99 -9.54
CA ALA A 463 -9.70 27.16 -10.98
C ALA A 463 -9.25 25.91 -11.74
N LEU A 464 -8.41 25.09 -11.15
CA LEU A 464 -7.96 23.81 -11.71
C LEU A 464 -8.98 22.68 -11.58
N GLY A 465 -10.10 22.90 -10.87
CA GLY A 465 -11.23 21.99 -10.87
C GLY A 465 -11.34 21.08 -9.64
N ILE A 466 -10.80 21.46 -8.48
CA ILE A 466 -10.91 20.63 -7.27
C ILE A 466 -12.36 20.37 -6.85
N ASP A 467 -13.26 21.36 -7.06
CA ASP A 467 -14.67 21.21 -6.75
C ASP A 467 -15.36 20.20 -7.67
N GLU A 468 -14.98 20.14 -8.94
CA GLU A 468 -15.43 19.10 -9.89
C GLU A 468 -14.91 17.72 -9.47
N MET A 469 -13.64 17.62 -9.05
CA MET A 469 -13.07 16.40 -8.48
C MET A 469 -13.91 15.88 -7.32
N VAL A 470 -14.19 16.73 -6.34
CA VAL A 470 -15.05 16.41 -5.20
C VAL A 470 -16.41 15.91 -5.65
N SER A 471 -17.05 16.58 -6.62
CA SER A 471 -18.38 16.22 -7.13
C SER A 471 -18.40 14.84 -7.79
N ILE A 472 -17.38 14.49 -8.56
CA ILE A 472 -17.28 13.15 -9.18
C ILE A 472 -17.19 12.07 -8.11
N TRP A 473 -16.32 12.24 -7.12
CA TRP A 473 -16.16 11.28 -6.04
C TRP A 473 -17.38 11.21 -5.13
N GLN A 474 -18.03 12.34 -4.82
CA GLN A 474 -19.27 12.36 -4.03
C GLN A 474 -20.39 11.61 -4.74
N SER A 475 -20.60 11.86 -6.03
CA SER A 475 -21.59 11.15 -6.82
C SER A 475 -21.35 9.65 -6.86
N THR A 476 -20.08 9.25 -7.01
CA THR A 476 -19.68 7.82 -6.98
C THR A 476 -19.94 7.21 -5.61
N TYR A 477 -19.63 7.93 -4.54
CA TYR A 477 -19.92 7.51 -3.16
C TYR A 477 -21.41 7.34 -2.90
N ASP A 478 -22.22 8.29 -3.33
CA ASP A 478 -23.69 8.28 -3.13
C ASP A 478 -24.34 7.11 -3.87
N ASN A 479 -23.78 6.69 -5.01
CA ASN A 479 -24.25 5.56 -5.81
C ASN A 479 -23.63 4.23 -5.43
N ALA A 480 -22.63 4.21 -4.55
CA ALA A 480 -21.96 3.00 -4.13
C ALA A 480 -22.87 2.10 -3.29
N TRP A 481 -22.54 0.82 -3.26
CA TRP A 481 -23.15 -0.11 -2.32
C TRP A 481 -22.57 0.10 -0.91
N HIS A 482 -23.46 0.24 0.08
CA HIS A 482 -23.11 0.35 1.49
C HIS A 482 -23.86 -0.71 2.29
N LEU A 483 -23.21 -1.23 3.32
CA LEU A 483 -23.75 -2.34 4.12
C LEU A 483 -25.07 -2.00 4.81
N ASP A 484 -25.29 -0.73 5.13
CA ASP A 484 -26.45 -0.21 5.87
C ASP A 484 -27.59 0.31 4.97
N LYS A 485 -27.51 0.07 3.65
CA LYS A 485 -28.56 0.46 2.69
C LYS A 485 -29.43 -0.70 2.26
#